data_3fb2a15e66bc933f3a21327757ee3d29
#
_entry.id   3fb2a15e66bc933f3a21327757ee3d29
#
_cell.length_a   1.000
_cell.length_b   1.000
_cell.length_c   1.000
_cell.angle_alpha   90.00
_cell.angle_beta   90.00
_cell.angle_gamma   90.00
#
_symmetry.space_group_name_H-M   'P 1'
#
loop_
_entity.id
_entity.type
_entity.pdbx_description
1 polymer ?
#
loop_
_entity_poly.entity_id
_entity_poly.type
_entity_poly.pdbx_seq_one_letter_code
_entity_poly.pdbx_strand_id
1 'polypeptide(L)'
;GRDHVWVICVIAVHQMMAPVHEVFHGLLVVGLSYAVWDRGRAWLVVRRLLRTVDAVHRTPGDAFWAAAVAAGVPPLSLRVVDGLPNPAFTAGWVGPHIYVASELPATLSDAELSSVLAHEHAHVRRRDPARLSVLRFVGCALFWLPALRRLAADAADAAEIAADDSAARGQPLVLAAAILKLA
;
A
#
# COMPACT_ATOMS: atom_id res chain seq x y z
N GLY A 1 -45.50 38.97 -10.35
CA GLY A 1 -45.91 38.25 -9.16
C GLY A 1 -45.20 36.90 -8.96
N ARG A 2 -45.26 35.96 -9.91
CA ARG A 2 -44.72 34.56 -9.73
C ARG A 2 -43.20 34.53 -9.64
N ASP A 3 -42.51 35.36 -10.39
CA ASP A 3 -41.02 35.39 -10.42
C ASP A 3 -40.43 35.90 -9.10
N HIS A 4 -41.07 36.85 -8.43
CA HIS A 4 -40.60 37.34 -7.13
C HIS A 4 -40.75 36.30 -6.02
N VAL A 5 -41.83 35.52 -6.05
CA VAL A 5 -42.02 34.43 -5.06
C VAL A 5 -40.95 33.35 -5.25
N TRP A 6 -40.60 33.01 -6.49
CA TRP A 6 -39.58 32.03 -6.79
C TRP A 6 -38.19 32.47 -6.29
N VAL A 7 -37.80 33.73 -6.55
CA VAL A 7 -36.55 34.31 -6.08
C VAL A 7 -36.48 34.31 -4.55
N ILE A 8 -37.54 34.69 -3.87
CA ILE A 8 -37.57 34.67 -2.39
C ILE A 8 -37.43 33.25 -1.85
N CYS A 9 -38.12 32.26 -2.45
CA CYS A 9 -37.97 30.86 -2.05
C CYS A 9 -36.54 30.33 -2.24
N VAL A 10 -35.89 30.66 -3.35
CA VAL A 10 -34.50 30.25 -3.61
C VAL A 10 -33.55 30.88 -2.60
N ILE A 11 -33.71 32.18 -2.30
CA ILE A 11 -32.89 32.86 -1.30
C ILE A 11 -33.12 32.27 0.10
N ALA A 12 -34.35 32.00 0.48
CA ALA A 12 -34.67 31.39 1.77
C ALA A 12 -34.10 30.00 1.93
N VAL A 13 -34.19 29.14 0.88
CA VAL A 13 -33.59 27.82 0.87
C VAL A 13 -32.05 27.92 0.96
N HIS A 14 -31.45 28.85 0.22
CA HIS A 14 -30.00 29.05 0.26
C HIS A 14 -29.52 29.47 1.66
N GLN A 15 -30.22 30.41 2.29
CA GLN A 15 -29.93 30.85 3.67
C GLN A 15 -30.12 29.74 4.71
N MET A 16 -31.15 28.90 4.56
CA MET A 16 -31.33 27.73 5.42
C MET A 16 -30.23 26.68 5.25
N MET A 17 -29.67 26.55 4.05
CA MET A 17 -28.61 25.59 3.75
C MET A 17 -27.20 26.12 4.10
N ALA A 18 -27.03 27.43 4.33
CA ALA A 18 -25.75 28.05 4.64
C ALA A 18 -25.01 27.36 5.83
N PRO A 19 -25.66 27.16 7.01
CA PRO A 19 -24.99 26.49 8.13
C PRO A 19 -24.60 25.03 7.82
N VAL A 20 -25.34 24.32 6.98
CA VAL A 20 -25.02 22.96 6.53
C VAL A 20 -23.76 22.98 5.67
N HIS A 21 -23.63 23.95 4.76
CA HIS A 21 -22.44 24.13 3.94
C HIS A 21 -21.22 24.44 4.80
N GLU A 22 -21.33 25.33 5.78
CA GLU A 22 -20.22 25.69 6.68
C GLU A 22 -19.73 24.48 7.49
N VAL A 23 -20.65 23.70 8.06
CA VAL A 23 -20.31 22.46 8.77
C VAL A 23 -19.63 21.47 7.85
N PHE A 24 -20.16 21.27 6.62
CA PHE A 24 -19.58 20.36 5.64
C PHE A 24 -18.16 20.79 5.23
N HIS A 25 -17.95 22.08 4.95
CA HIS A 25 -16.63 22.62 4.63
C HIS A 25 -15.66 22.46 5.80
N GLY A 26 -16.12 22.72 7.02
CA GLY A 26 -15.33 22.51 8.23
C GLY A 26 -14.86 21.06 8.37
N LEU A 27 -15.78 20.11 8.23
CA LEU A 27 -15.47 18.68 8.24
C LEU A 27 -14.46 18.32 7.15
N LEU A 28 -14.65 18.82 5.93
CA LEU A 28 -13.77 18.54 4.80
C LEU A 28 -12.36 19.09 5.05
N VAL A 29 -12.23 20.31 5.55
CA VAL A 29 -10.93 20.91 5.91
C VAL A 29 -10.22 20.08 6.98
N VAL A 30 -10.94 19.71 8.04
CA VAL A 30 -10.37 18.86 9.12
C VAL A 30 -9.94 17.51 8.57
N GLY A 31 -10.79 16.84 7.79
CA GLY A 31 -10.48 15.54 7.20
C GLY A 31 -9.30 15.56 6.24
N LEU A 32 -9.23 16.57 5.34
CA LEU A 32 -8.10 16.74 4.44
C LEU A 32 -6.81 17.03 5.20
N SER A 33 -6.85 17.91 6.20
CA SER A 33 -5.68 18.23 7.03
C SER A 33 -5.16 16.99 7.75
N TYR A 34 -6.06 16.18 8.31
CA TYR A 34 -5.73 14.92 8.94
C TYR A 34 -5.16 13.92 7.93
N ALA A 35 -5.76 13.76 6.76
CA ALA A 35 -5.29 12.86 5.72
C ALA A 35 -3.89 13.23 5.21
N VAL A 36 -3.63 14.51 4.99
CA VAL A 36 -2.31 15.03 4.60
C VAL A 36 -1.28 14.76 5.70
N TRP A 37 -1.63 15.02 6.96
CA TRP A 37 -0.74 14.76 8.10
C TRP A 37 -0.42 13.27 8.25
N ASP A 38 -1.43 12.38 8.20
CA ASP A 38 -1.28 10.92 8.32
C ASP A 38 -0.38 10.38 7.18
N ARG A 39 -0.62 10.81 5.93
CA ARG A 39 0.18 10.39 4.78
C ARG A 39 1.58 10.98 4.79
N GLY A 40 1.71 12.24 5.16
CA GLY A 40 3.00 12.90 5.32
C GLY A 40 3.88 12.22 6.37
N ARG A 41 3.29 11.89 7.53
CA ARG A 41 3.99 11.14 8.58
C ARG A 41 4.40 9.73 8.09
N ALA A 42 3.49 8.99 7.46
CA ALA A 42 3.78 7.67 6.92
C ALA A 42 4.90 7.73 5.85
N TRP A 43 4.84 8.72 4.96
CA TRP A 43 5.88 8.95 3.96
C TRP A 43 7.24 9.26 4.58
N LEU A 44 7.29 10.10 5.62
CA LEU A 44 8.53 10.41 6.32
C LEU A 44 9.16 9.17 6.98
N VAL A 45 8.34 8.31 7.61
CA VAL A 45 8.81 7.06 8.22
C VAL A 45 9.39 6.13 7.15
N VAL A 46 8.63 5.88 6.09
CA VAL A 46 9.09 5.04 4.96
C VAL A 46 10.34 5.62 4.31
N ARG A 47 10.37 6.93 4.04
CA ARG A 47 11.53 7.60 3.45
C ARG A 47 12.79 7.49 4.32
N ARG A 48 12.65 7.59 5.65
CA ARG A 48 13.78 7.40 6.57
C ARG A 48 14.28 5.96 6.51
N LEU A 49 13.38 4.98 6.59
CA LEU A 49 13.70 3.56 6.46
C LEU A 49 14.42 3.28 5.14
N LEU A 50 13.83 3.70 4.01
CA LEU A 50 14.41 3.45 2.68
C LEU A 50 15.79 4.08 2.52
N ARG A 51 16.02 5.29 3.04
CA ARG A 51 17.34 5.92 3.00
C ARG A 51 18.39 5.12 3.76
N THR A 52 18.03 4.54 4.91
CA THR A 52 18.93 3.69 5.68
C THR A 52 19.21 2.38 4.94
N VAL A 53 18.16 1.78 4.38
CA VAL A 53 18.22 0.51 3.65
C VAL A 53 18.98 0.66 2.32
N ASP A 54 18.70 1.69 1.52
CA ASP A 54 19.38 1.92 0.25
C ASP A 54 20.88 2.23 0.43
N ALA A 55 21.28 2.77 1.58
CA ALA A 55 22.68 3.02 1.90
C ALA A 55 23.50 1.74 2.15
N VAL A 56 22.84 0.64 2.51
CA VAL A 56 23.48 -0.63 2.89
C VAL A 56 23.05 -1.84 2.02
N HIS A 57 22.30 -1.59 0.95
CA HIS A 57 21.90 -2.68 0.06
C HIS A 57 23.09 -3.35 -0.62
N ARG A 58 22.99 -4.65 -0.79
CA ARG A 58 24.02 -5.47 -1.45
C ARG A 58 23.59 -5.86 -2.87
N THR A 59 24.57 -6.20 -3.70
CA THR A 59 24.27 -6.87 -4.96
C THR A 59 23.65 -8.25 -4.64
N PRO A 60 22.53 -8.62 -5.27
CA PRO A 60 21.93 -9.93 -5.08
C PRO A 60 22.93 -11.04 -5.40
N GLY A 61 23.05 -12.03 -4.51
CA GLY A 61 23.81 -13.25 -4.77
C GLY A 61 23.09 -14.20 -5.74
N ASP A 62 23.77 -15.27 -6.15
CA ASP A 62 23.27 -16.22 -7.15
C ASP A 62 21.91 -16.85 -6.78
N ALA A 63 21.69 -17.15 -5.49
CA ALA A 63 20.41 -17.68 -5.01
C ALA A 63 19.25 -16.71 -5.23
N PHE A 64 19.46 -15.42 -4.94
CA PHE A 64 18.44 -14.39 -5.21
C PHE A 64 18.20 -14.20 -6.71
N TRP A 65 19.24 -14.25 -7.52
CA TRP A 65 19.12 -14.17 -8.98
C TRP A 65 18.31 -15.32 -9.54
N ALA A 66 18.62 -16.54 -9.13
CA ALA A 66 17.90 -17.74 -9.57
C ALA A 66 16.42 -17.68 -9.16
N ALA A 67 16.13 -17.32 -7.91
CA ALA A 67 14.78 -17.17 -7.40
C ALA A 67 14.02 -16.02 -8.10
N ALA A 68 14.65 -14.88 -8.35
CA ALA A 68 14.06 -13.76 -9.07
C ALA A 68 13.69 -14.13 -10.51
N VAL A 69 14.56 -14.82 -11.22
CA VAL A 69 14.30 -15.33 -12.57
C VAL A 69 13.11 -16.30 -12.56
N ALA A 70 13.08 -17.25 -11.63
CA ALA A 70 11.99 -18.21 -11.48
C ALA A 70 10.65 -17.53 -11.15
N ALA A 71 10.68 -16.46 -10.34
CA ALA A 71 9.51 -15.65 -9.99
C ALA A 71 9.12 -14.64 -11.07
N GLY A 72 9.93 -14.44 -12.10
CA GLY A 72 9.72 -13.42 -13.13
C GLY A 72 9.89 -11.98 -12.62
N VAL A 73 10.73 -11.80 -11.61
CA VAL A 73 11.03 -10.49 -11.00
C VAL A 73 12.14 -9.81 -11.79
N PRO A 74 11.94 -8.54 -12.25
CA PRO A 74 13.03 -7.78 -12.86
C PRO A 74 14.15 -7.53 -11.85
N PRO A 75 15.42 -7.88 -12.19
CA PRO A 75 16.53 -7.76 -11.26
C PRO A 75 16.73 -6.36 -10.66
N LEU A 76 16.47 -5.32 -11.45
CA LEU A 76 16.61 -3.93 -11.03
C LEU A 76 15.59 -3.50 -9.96
N SER A 77 14.51 -4.28 -9.79
CA SER A 77 13.50 -4.02 -8.75
C SER A 77 13.81 -4.66 -7.40
N LEU A 78 14.85 -5.53 -7.32
CA LEU A 78 15.25 -6.23 -6.10
C LEU A 78 16.35 -5.48 -5.35
N ARG A 79 16.17 -5.35 -4.04
CA ARG A 79 17.14 -4.76 -3.10
C ARG A 79 17.38 -5.73 -1.95
N VAL A 80 18.59 -6.26 -1.85
CA VAL A 80 19.01 -7.15 -0.74
C VAL A 80 19.62 -6.32 0.36
N VAL A 81 19.17 -6.50 1.59
CA VAL A 81 19.55 -5.67 2.74
C VAL A 81 19.81 -6.53 3.96
N ASP A 82 20.83 -6.15 4.74
CA ASP A 82 21.16 -6.83 6.00
C ASP A 82 20.25 -6.29 7.13
N GLY A 83 19.79 -7.19 8.00
CA GLY A 83 19.13 -6.83 9.24
C GLY A 83 17.76 -6.14 9.07
N LEU A 84 17.00 -6.50 8.04
CA LEU A 84 15.63 -6.01 7.88
C LEU A 84 14.72 -6.53 8.99
N PRO A 85 13.86 -5.67 9.57
CA PRO A 85 12.89 -6.11 10.59
C PRO A 85 11.80 -7.03 10.00
N ASN A 86 11.46 -6.85 8.73
CA ASN A 86 10.58 -7.72 7.96
C ASN A 86 11.41 -8.45 6.90
N PRO A 87 11.24 -9.76 6.73
CA PRO A 87 12.06 -10.57 5.84
C PRO A 87 11.95 -10.17 4.36
N ALA A 88 10.77 -9.72 3.92
CA ALA A 88 10.52 -9.17 2.60
C ALA A 88 9.40 -8.14 2.65
N PHE A 89 9.46 -7.11 1.81
CA PHE A 89 8.37 -6.15 1.60
C PHE A 89 8.56 -5.34 0.33
N THR A 90 7.44 -4.84 -0.20
CA THR A 90 7.42 -3.93 -1.34
C THR A 90 7.18 -2.50 -0.90
N ALA A 91 8.01 -1.56 -1.37
CA ALA A 91 7.88 -0.14 -1.07
C ALA A 91 8.18 0.75 -2.29
N GLY A 92 7.56 1.94 -2.28
CA GLY A 92 7.71 2.95 -3.33
C GLY A 92 6.38 3.29 -4.02
N TRP A 93 6.15 4.58 -4.30
CA TRP A 93 4.96 5.06 -5.01
C TRP A 93 5.16 5.06 -6.53
N VAL A 94 6.34 5.54 -6.93
CA VAL A 94 6.77 5.61 -8.33
C VAL A 94 7.99 4.71 -8.46
N GLY A 95 7.87 3.62 -9.22
CA GLY A 95 8.92 2.60 -9.31
C GLY A 95 9.10 1.83 -8.00
N PRO A 96 8.11 1.06 -7.54
CA PRO A 96 8.24 0.26 -6.32
C PRO A 96 9.35 -0.77 -6.46
N HIS A 97 10.10 -0.99 -5.37
CA HIS A 97 11.15 -1.99 -5.25
C HIS A 97 10.76 -3.05 -4.22
N ILE A 98 11.29 -4.24 -4.41
CA ILE A 98 11.18 -5.35 -3.47
C ILE A 98 12.43 -5.33 -2.59
N TYR A 99 12.25 -5.20 -1.29
CA TYR A 99 13.31 -5.25 -0.29
C TYR A 99 13.27 -6.61 0.38
N VAL A 100 14.41 -7.28 0.45
CA VAL A 100 14.55 -8.63 1.01
C VAL A 100 15.75 -8.72 1.94
N ALA A 101 15.57 -9.46 3.04
CA ALA A 101 16.64 -9.71 3.98
C ALA A 101 17.69 -10.63 3.37
N SER A 102 18.97 -10.30 3.56
CA SER A 102 20.10 -11.08 3.04
C SER A 102 20.16 -12.51 3.57
N GLU A 103 19.55 -12.75 4.73
CA GLU A 103 19.50 -14.03 5.43
C GLU A 103 18.50 -15.03 4.85
N LEU A 104 17.56 -14.59 3.99
CA LEU A 104 16.49 -15.44 3.46
C LEU A 104 16.98 -16.74 2.79
N PRO A 105 18.05 -16.75 1.97
CA PRO A 105 18.53 -17.99 1.37
C PRO A 105 19.08 -19.03 2.37
N ALA A 106 19.41 -18.61 3.60
CA ALA A 106 19.83 -19.53 4.66
C ALA A 106 18.63 -20.20 5.36
N THR A 107 17.45 -19.58 5.27
CA THR A 107 16.22 -20.04 5.96
C THR A 107 15.26 -20.74 5.01
N LEU A 108 15.19 -20.28 3.77
CA LEU A 108 14.25 -20.72 2.75
C LEU A 108 14.96 -21.57 1.69
N SER A 109 14.27 -22.58 1.18
CA SER A 109 14.67 -23.27 -0.05
C SER A 109 14.48 -22.35 -1.27
N ASP A 110 15.10 -22.69 -2.40
CA ASP A 110 14.99 -21.91 -3.65
C ASP A 110 13.53 -21.76 -4.11
N ALA A 111 12.70 -22.78 -3.94
CA ALA A 111 11.28 -22.73 -4.28
C ALA A 111 10.50 -21.80 -3.35
N GLU A 112 10.78 -21.84 -2.05
CA GLU A 112 10.15 -20.96 -1.05
C GLU A 112 10.58 -19.51 -1.28
N LEU A 113 11.86 -19.26 -1.53
CA LEU A 113 12.38 -17.93 -1.85
C LEU A 113 11.75 -17.36 -3.12
N SER A 114 11.65 -18.18 -4.17
CA SER A 114 10.96 -17.80 -5.41
C SER A 114 9.49 -17.47 -5.17
N SER A 115 8.80 -18.21 -4.31
CA SER A 115 7.40 -17.96 -3.95
C SER A 115 7.23 -16.64 -3.21
N VAL A 116 8.10 -16.31 -2.25
CA VAL A 116 8.11 -15.02 -1.54
C VAL A 116 8.36 -13.88 -2.52
N LEU A 117 9.33 -14.01 -3.42
CA LEU A 117 9.60 -12.99 -4.44
C LEU A 117 8.43 -12.80 -5.42
N ALA A 118 7.72 -13.88 -5.77
CA ALA A 118 6.52 -13.82 -6.61
C ALA A 118 5.37 -13.08 -5.92
N HIS A 119 5.19 -13.27 -4.60
CA HIS A 119 4.23 -12.54 -3.77
C HIS A 119 4.53 -11.03 -3.79
N GLU A 120 5.75 -10.64 -3.46
CA GLU A 120 6.17 -9.24 -3.48
C GLU A 120 6.06 -8.61 -4.88
N HIS A 121 6.39 -9.39 -5.91
CA HIS A 121 6.28 -8.92 -7.29
C HIS A 121 4.81 -8.68 -7.71
N ALA A 122 3.86 -9.43 -7.16
CA ALA A 122 2.45 -9.18 -7.40
C ALA A 122 2.05 -7.78 -6.90
N HIS A 123 2.51 -7.35 -5.71
CA HIS A 123 2.30 -6.00 -5.19
C HIS A 123 2.93 -4.92 -6.08
N VAL A 124 4.16 -5.16 -6.58
CA VAL A 124 4.83 -4.25 -7.53
C VAL A 124 3.98 -4.07 -8.80
N ARG A 125 3.59 -5.17 -9.44
CA ARG A 125 2.82 -5.15 -10.70
C ARG A 125 1.48 -4.45 -10.56
N ARG A 126 0.81 -4.63 -9.42
CA ARG A 126 -0.50 -4.05 -9.12
C ARG A 126 -0.41 -2.63 -8.57
N ARG A 127 0.82 -2.15 -8.28
CA ARG A 127 1.08 -0.87 -7.62
C ARG A 127 0.32 -0.72 -6.30
N ASP A 128 0.22 -1.79 -5.53
CA ASP A 128 -0.56 -1.83 -4.30
C ASP A 128 -0.11 -0.77 -3.28
N PRO A 129 1.19 -0.47 -3.06
CA PRO A 129 1.60 0.60 -2.14
C PRO A 129 0.97 1.96 -2.47
N ALA A 130 0.89 2.31 -3.76
CA ALA A 130 0.27 3.57 -4.19
C ALA A 130 -1.25 3.52 -4.07
N ARG A 131 -1.89 2.44 -4.57
CA ARG A 131 -3.35 2.27 -4.55
C ARG A 131 -3.92 2.29 -3.13
N LEU A 132 -3.33 1.51 -2.23
CA LEU A 132 -3.77 1.42 -0.83
C LEU A 132 -3.54 2.74 -0.10
N SER A 133 -2.45 3.45 -0.41
CA SER A 133 -2.20 4.76 0.17
C SER A 133 -3.24 5.81 -0.26
N VAL A 134 -3.68 5.79 -1.53
CA VAL A 134 -4.76 6.67 -2.02
C VAL A 134 -6.09 6.33 -1.34
N LEU A 135 -6.45 5.06 -1.25
CA LEU A 135 -7.68 4.63 -0.58
C LEU A 135 -7.68 5.04 0.90
N ARG A 136 -6.56 4.87 1.58
CA ARG A 136 -6.43 5.31 2.96
C ARG A 136 -6.50 6.83 3.10
N PHE A 137 -5.91 7.58 2.17
CA PHE A 137 -6.04 9.04 2.13
C PHE A 137 -7.51 9.47 2.04
N VAL A 138 -8.25 8.89 1.09
CA VAL A 138 -9.68 9.18 0.91
C VAL A 138 -10.49 8.80 2.16
N GLY A 139 -10.22 7.64 2.75
CA GLY A 139 -10.86 7.20 3.99
C GLY A 139 -10.56 8.08 5.21
N CYS A 140 -9.40 8.73 5.24
CA CYS A 140 -9.04 9.71 6.27
C CYS A 140 -9.68 11.08 5.98
N ALA A 141 -9.65 11.53 4.72
CA ALA A 141 -10.21 12.81 4.31
C ALA A 141 -11.74 12.87 4.51
N LEU A 142 -12.41 11.75 4.27
CA LEU A 142 -13.86 11.60 4.42
C LEU A 142 -14.19 10.70 5.63
N PHE A 143 -13.57 10.99 6.78
CA PHE A 143 -13.61 10.17 7.99
C PHE A 143 -15.02 9.92 8.53
N TRP A 144 -15.97 10.78 8.20
CA TRP A 144 -17.40 10.64 8.55
C TRP A 144 -18.15 9.62 7.68
N LEU A 145 -17.52 9.05 6.65
CA LEU A 145 -18.05 7.98 5.82
C LEU A 145 -17.37 6.64 6.17
N PRO A 146 -17.89 5.87 7.14
CA PRO A 146 -17.25 4.62 7.58
C PRO A 146 -17.07 3.60 6.47
N ALA A 147 -17.92 3.65 5.44
CA ALA A 147 -17.83 2.76 4.28
C ALA A 147 -16.49 2.90 3.52
N LEU A 148 -15.92 4.11 3.44
CA LEU A 148 -14.64 4.33 2.77
C LEU A 148 -13.46 3.71 3.53
N ARG A 149 -13.53 3.72 4.86
CA ARG A 149 -12.51 3.06 5.70
C ARG A 149 -12.58 1.54 5.57
N ARG A 150 -13.80 0.98 5.52
CA ARG A 150 -14.03 -0.45 5.26
C ARG A 150 -13.53 -0.82 3.87
N LEU A 151 -13.87 -0.05 2.84
CA LEU A 151 -13.39 -0.26 1.48
C LEU A 151 -11.85 -0.27 1.41
N ALA A 152 -11.18 0.62 2.15
CA ALA A 152 -9.71 0.64 2.19
C ALA A 152 -9.13 -0.61 2.88
N ALA A 153 -9.77 -1.14 3.92
CA ALA A 153 -9.39 -2.39 4.58
C ALA A 153 -9.64 -3.59 3.65
N ASP A 154 -10.85 -3.70 3.09
CA ASP A 154 -11.20 -4.78 2.16
C ASP A 154 -10.28 -4.81 0.93
N ALA A 155 -9.86 -3.63 0.45
CA ALA A 155 -8.91 -3.53 -0.66
C ALA A 155 -7.50 -4.00 -0.28
N ALA A 156 -7.09 -3.80 0.98
CA ALA A 156 -5.82 -4.32 1.47
C ALA A 156 -5.87 -5.86 1.57
N ASP A 157 -6.91 -6.41 2.18
CA ASP A 157 -7.10 -7.86 2.28
C ASP A 157 -7.19 -8.52 0.90
N ALA A 158 -7.90 -7.91 -0.05
CA ALA A 158 -7.96 -8.38 -1.43
C ALA A 158 -6.61 -8.30 -2.15
N ALA A 159 -5.74 -7.35 -1.79
CA ALA A 159 -4.39 -7.26 -2.32
C ALA A 159 -3.53 -8.43 -1.84
N GLU A 160 -3.59 -8.76 -0.55
CA GLU A 160 -2.88 -9.91 0.02
C GLU A 160 -3.34 -11.23 -0.61
N ILE A 161 -4.65 -11.49 -0.65
CA ILE A 161 -5.21 -12.70 -1.28
C ILE A 161 -4.72 -12.85 -2.73
N ALA A 162 -4.73 -11.78 -3.49
CA ALA A 162 -4.30 -11.84 -4.89
C ALA A 162 -2.78 -11.93 -5.06
N ALA A 163 -1.99 -11.49 -4.08
CA ALA A 163 -0.56 -11.72 -4.04
C ALA A 163 -0.25 -13.19 -3.72
N ASP A 164 -0.96 -13.76 -2.75
CA ASP A 164 -0.88 -15.18 -2.39
C ASP A 164 -1.26 -16.07 -3.57
N ASP A 165 -2.38 -15.81 -4.24
CA ASP A 165 -2.79 -16.56 -5.45
C ASP A 165 -1.74 -16.49 -6.56
N SER A 166 -1.13 -15.31 -6.73
CA SER A 166 -0.07 -15.10 -7.72
C SER A 166 1.21 -15.89 -7.38
N ALA A 167 1.57 -15.95 -6.09
CA ALA A 167 2.75 -16.63 -5.58
C ALA A 167 2.56 -18.15 -5.56
N ALA A 168 1.37 -18.61 -5.23
CA ALA A 168 1.05 -20.04 -5.11
C ALA A 168 1.22 -20.80 -6.44
N ARG A 169 0.83 -20.23 -7.58
CA ARG A 169 0.97 -20.78 -8.95
C ARG A 169 0.88 -22.32 -9.04
N GLY A 170 -0.08 -22.90 -8.37
CA GLY A 170 -0.27 -24.34 -8.28
C GLY A 170 0.58 -25.06 -7.22
N GLN A 171 1.36 -24.34 -6.42
CA GLN A 171 2.16 -24.88 -5.32
C GLN A 171 1.85 -24.15 -3.99
N PRO A 172 0.61 -24.17 -3.49
CA PRO A 172 0.24 -23.39 -2.29
C PRO A 172 0.98 -23.82 -1.03
N LEU A 173 1.40 -25.08 -0.95
CA LEU A 173 2.15 -25.60 0.20
C LEU A 173 3.55 -25.00 0.31
N VAL A 174 4.17 -24.61 -0.81
CA VAL A 174 5.49 -23.97 -0.81
C VAL A 174 5.42 -22.56 -0.20
N LEU A 175 4.42 -21.80 -0.60
CA LEU A 175 4.16 -20.46 -0.02
C LEU A 175 3.82 -20.58 1.47
N ALA A 176 2.92 -21.51 1.84
CA ALA A 176 2.56 -21.72 3.24
C ALA A 176 3.78 -22.12 4.10
N ALA A 177 4.65 -22.99 3.59
CA ALA A 177 5.89 -23.37 4.29
C ALA A 177 6.84 -22.16 4.46
N ALA A 178 6.96 -21.31 3.43
CA ALA A 178 7.76 -20.09 3.52
C ALA A 178 7.23 -19.14 4.60
N ILE A 179 5.91 -18.88 4.62
CA ILE A 179 5.26 -18.03 5.62
C ILE A 179 5.49 -18.57 7.04
N LEU A 180 5.33 -19.88 7.25
CA LEU A 180 5.53 -20.51 8.56
C LEU A 180 6.98 -20.41 9.07
N LYS A 181 7.97 -20.38 8.17
CA LYS A 181 9.39 -20.21 8.55
C LYS A 181 9.75 -18.75 8.86
N LEU A 182 8.96 -17.80 8.36
CA LEU A 182 9.19 -16.36 8.52
C LEU A 182 8.35 -15.74 9.66
N ALA A 183 7.37 -16.47 10.21
CA ALA A 183 6.54 -16.05 11.33
C ALA A 183 7.26 -16.24 12.67
#